data_dfd148692e9ea669d00d3ed1d0fcfe63
#
_entry.id   dfd148692e9ea669d00d3ed1d0fcfe63
#
_cell.length_a   1.000
_cell.length_b   1.000
_cell.length_c   1.000
_cell.angle_alpha   90.00
_cell.angle_beta   90.00
_cell.angle_gamma   90.00
#
_symmetry.space_group_name_H-M   'P 1'
#
loop_
_entity.id
_entity.type
_entity.pdbx_description
1 polymer ?
#
loop_
_entity_poly.entity_id
_entity_poly.type
_entity_poly.pdbx_seq_one_letter_code
_entity_poly.pdbx_strand_id
1 'polypeptide(L)'
;EITTRLVGSEMCIRDRAMPYIRKFSGETIVVKYGGNAMINDKLKSAVMSDIALMRLVGVNVVLVHGGGPEINAMLKAVGKESKFENGMRVTDDETIDIVQMVLAGKVNKNLVQLMEKHGGKAIGLCGLDGNMLMAEKLVTSADLGYVGEIKEVNPEPLQNVINNGYIPIVATVASGYDGNVYLSLIHISEPTRRVVIS
;
A
#
# COMPACT_ATOMS: atom_id res chain seq x y z
N GLU A 1 32.84 25.63 22.62
CA GLU A 1 31.85 24.65 23.14
C GLU A 1 30.72 24.27 22.13
N ILE A 2 30.27 25.19 21.27
CA ILE A 2 29.24 24.96 20.26
C ILE A 2 29.74 24.08 19.13
N THR A 3 30.98 24.18 18.72
CA THR A 3 31.61 23.43 17.64
C THR A 3 31.76 21.93 17.94
N THR A 4 32.00 21.56 19.18
CA THR A 4 32.20 20.15 19.59
C THR A 4 30.90 19.36 19.64
N ARG A 5 29.75 20.00 19.90
CA ARG A 5 28.43 19.34 19.89
C ARG A 5 27.92 19.09 18.48
N LEU A 6 28.19 19.98 17.53
CA LEU A 6 27.81 19.78 16.11
C LEU A 6 28.63 18.65 15.46
N VAL A 7 29.94 18.58 15.74
CA VAL A 7 30.81 17.51 15.21
C VAL A 7 30.37 16.12 15.71
N GLY A 8 29.95 15.98 16.97
CA GLY A 8 29.45 14.72 17.52
C GLY A 8 28.14 14.24 16.90
N SER A 9 27.20 15.15 16.59
CA SER A 9 25.93 14.81 15.94
C SER A 9 26.10 14.50 14.45
N GLU A 10 26.98 15.23 13.76
CA GLU A 10 27.30 14.98 12.35
C GLU A 10 28.02 13.64 12.14
N MET A 11 28.93 13.25 13.02
CA MET A 11 29.55 11.92 13.01
C MET A 11 28.52 10.83 13.21
N CYS A 12 27.53 11.00 14.08
CA CYS A 12 26.50 10.01 14.35
C CYS A 12 25.57 9.77 13.14
N ILE A 13 25.20 10.83 12.40
CA ILE A 13 24.39 10.73 11.17
C ILE A 13 25.24 10.11 10.05
N ARG A 14 26.46 10.60 9.87
CA ARG A 14 27.39 10.17 8.84
C ARG A 14 27.74 8.68 8.98
N ASP A 15 28.04 8.22 10.18
CA ASP A 15 28.49 6.84 10.42
C ASP A 15 27.33 5.85 10.45
N ARG A 16 26.12 6.28 10.84
CA ARG A 16 24.95 5.37 10.99
C ARG A 16 23.98 5.43 9.81
N ALA A 17 23.63 6.61 9.31
CA ALA A 17 22.62 6.74 8.26
C ALA A 17 23.20 6.60 6.85
N MET A 18 24.39 7.16 6.58
CA MET A 18 24.99 7.15 5.24
C MET A 18 25.20 5.76 4.61
N PRO A 19 25.63 4.73 5.36
CA PRO A 19 25.75 3.39 4.79
C PRO A 19 24.41 2.83 4.28
N TYR A 20 23.32 3.08 5.01
CA TYR A 20 21.98 2.65 4.63
C TYR A 20 21.45 3.46 3.43
N ILE A 21 21.65 4.77 3.43
CA ILE A 21 21.27 5.63 2.31
C ILE A 21 21.98 5.17 1.03
N ARG A 22 23.30 4.94 1.09
CA ARG A 22 24.06 4.43 -0.07
C ARG A 22 23.60 3.05 -0.53
N LYS A 23 23.23 2.18 0.41
CA LYS A 23 22.80 0.81 0.09
C LYS A 23 21.44 0.76 -0.60
N PHE A 24 20.51 1.65 -0.22
CA PHE A 24 19.12 1.61 -0.65
C PHE A 24 18.76 2.72 -1.64
N SER A 25 19.65 3.69 -1.89
CA SER A 25 19.43 4.71 -2.91
C SER A 25 19.31 4.06 -4.29
N GLY A 26 18.23 4.40 -5.01
CA GLY A 26 17.89 3.79 -6.29
C GLY A 26 17.10 2.47 -6.20
N GLU A 27 17.14 1.79 -5.05
CA GLU A 27 16.36 0.56 -4.83
C GLU A 27 14.86 0.86 -4.70
N THR A 28 14.04 -0.11 -5.14
CA THR A 28 12.58 -0.03 -4.96
C THR A 28 12.14 -0.85 -3.76
N ILE A 29 11.49 -0.20 -2.80
CA ILE A 29 10.98 -0.82 -1.57
C ILE A 29 9.45 -0.76 -1.56
N VAL A 30 8.81 -1.93 -1.45
CA VAL A 30 7.36 -2.02 -1.28
C VAL A 30 7.03 -2.03 0.20
N VAL A 31 6.23 -1.05 0.62
CA VAL A 31 5.75 -0.90 1.99
C VAL A 31 4.28 -1.30 2.05
N LYS A 32 3.98 -2.37 2.79
CA LYS A 32 2.60 -2.76 3.08
C LYS A 32 2.06 -1.92 4.24
N TYR A 33 0.93 -1.25 4.01
CA TYR A 33 0.29 -0.39 4.97
C TYR A 33 -1.13 -0.87 5.30
N GLY A 34 -1.38 -1.16 6.58
CA GLY A 34 -2.66 -1.71 7.01
C GLY A 34 -2.77 -1.86 8.52
N GLY A 35 -3.87 -2.48 8.97
CA GLY A 35 -4.10 -2.78 10.39
C GLY A 35 -4.18 -1.53 11.27
N ASN A 36 -3.58 -1.60 12.46
CA ASN A 36 -3.63 -0.54 13.47
C ASN A 36 -3.01 0.78 13.01
N ALA A 37 -2.04 0.73 12.09
CA ALA A 37 -1.42 1.94 11.53
C ALA A 37 -2.43 2.79 10.73
N MET A 38 -3.50 2.21 10.22
CA MET A 38 -4.56 2.93 9.51
C MET A 38 -5.57 3.62 10.43
N ILE A 39 -5.69 3.19 11.68
CA ILE A 39 -6.68 3.69 12.62
C ILE A 39 -6.12 4.86 13.45
N ASN A 40 -4.84 4.80 13.78
CA ASN A 40 -4.18 5.78 14.64
C ASN A 40 -3.57 6.93 13.81
N ASP A 41 -4.10 8.14 13.96
CA ASP A 41 -3.67 9.31 13.17
C ASP A 41 -2.21 9.72 13.41
N LYS A 42 -1.68 9.49 14.61
CA LYS A 42 -0.24 9.73 14.89
C LYS A 42 0.64 8.76 14.12
N LEU A 43 0.26 7.46 14.09
CA LEU A 43 0.98 6.45 13.32
C LEU A 43 0.86 6.68 11.82
N LYS A 44 -0.32 7.07 11.33
CA LYS A 44 -0.49 7.48 9.92
C LYS A 44 0.49 8.57 9.53
N SER A 45 0.52 9.65 10.32
CA SER A 45 1.39 10.80 10.08
C SER A 45 2.88 10.41 10.11
N ALA A 46 3.29 9.60 11.10
CA ALA A 46 4.67 9.13 11.21
C ALA A 46 5.09 8.29 9.99
N VAL A 47 4.26 7.31 9.58
CA VAL A 47 4.54 6.47 8.40
C VAL A 47 4.66 7.31 7.12
N MET A 48 3.78 8.30 6.91
CA MET A 48 3.86 9.16 5.74
C MET A 48 5.14 10.01 5.75
N SER A 49 5.54 10.54 6.91
CA SER A 49 6.81 11.27 7.07
C SER A 49 8.02 10.38 6.76
N ASP A 50 8.02 9.14 7.25
CA ASP A 50 9.10 8.20 7.01
C ASP A 50 9.22 7.83 5.52
N ILE A 51 8.10 7.59 4.84
CA ILE A 51 8.06 7.30 3.40
C ILE A 51 8.55 8.51 2.59
N ALA A 52 8.10 9.72 2.95
CA ALA A 52 8.56 10.95 2.30
C ALA A 52 10.07 11.14 2.48
N LEU A 53 10.60 10.87 3.68
CA LEU A 53 12.04 10.89 3.96
C LEU A 53 12.79 9.83 3.14
N MET A 54 12.30 8.59 3.05
CA MET A 54 12.90 7.55 2.21
C MET A 54 13.00 8.00 0.75
N ARG A 55 11.95 8.61 0.21
CA ARG A 55 11.96 9.16 -1.15
C ARG A 55 12.98 10.28 -1.30
N LEU A 56 13.08 11.18 -0.32
CA LEU A 56 14.03 12.30 -0.31
C LEU A 56 15.49 11.83 -0.36
N VAL A 57 15.81 10.73 0.30
CA VAL A 57 17.17 10.15 0.29
C VAL A 57 17.44 9.20 -0.89
N GLY A 58 16.56 9.18 -1.89
CA GLY A 58 16.76 8.48 -3.16
C GLY A 58 16.21 7.06 -3.21
N VAL A 59 15.48 6.60 -2.20
CA VAL A 59 14.79 5.30 -2.24
C VAL A 59 13.50 5.42 -3.04
N ASN A 60 13.23 4.49 -3.94
CA ASN A 60 11.93 4.39 -4.60
C ASN A 60 10.95 3.62 -3.70
N VAL A 61 9.87 4.26 -3.29
CA VAL A 61 8.90 3.63 -2.39
C VAL A 61 7.58 3.41 -3.10
N VAL A 62 7.05 2.20 -2.99
CA VAL A 62 5.68 1.83 -3.40
C VAL A 62 4.89 1.55 -2.13
N LEU A 63 3.82 2.31 -1.88
CA LEU A 63 2.96 2.09 -0.73
C LEU A 63 1.74 1.27 -1.14
N VAL A 64 1.62 0.06 -0.62
CA VAL A 64 0.47 -0.82 -0.89
C VAL A 64 -0.43 -0.86 0.32
N HIS A 65 -1.72 -0.57 0.15
CA HIS A 65 -2.65 -0.45 1.27
C HIS A 65 -3.92 -1.28 1.11
N GLY A 66 -4.46 -1.71 2.24
CA GLY A 66 -5.83 -2.18 2.39
C GLY A 66 -6.75 -1.09 2.95
N GLY A 67 -7.82 -1.48 3.67
CA GLY A 67 -8.77 -0.55 4.26
C GLY A 67 -9.94 -1.26 4.94
N GLY A 68 -9.66 -2.36 5.65
CA GLY A 68 -10.67 -3.16 6.32
C GLY A 68 -11.62 -2.35 7.22
N PRO A 69 -11.11 -1.47 8.09
CA PRO A 69 -11.96 -0.63 8.95
C PRO A 69 -12.90 0.27 8.16
N GLU A 70 -12.41 0.91 7.09
CA GLU A 70 -13.19 1.81 6.24
C GLU A 70 -14.24 1.06 5.43
N ILE A 71 -13.91 -0.16 4.95
CA ILE A 71 -14.88 -1.05 4.29
C ILE A 71 -15.98 -1.44 5.29
N ASN A 72 -15.63 -1.85 6.51
CA ASN A 72 -16.60 -2.20 7.54
C ASN A 72 -17.54 -1.02 7.88
N ALA A 73 -16.98 0.17 8.01
CA ALA A 73 -17.75 1.38 8.28
C ALA A 73 -18.73 1.69 7.14
N MET A 74 -18.31 1.53 5.88
CA MET A 74 -19.17 1.75 4.72
C MET A 74 -20.28 0.69 4.61
N LEU A 75 -19.95 -0.60 4.75
CA LEU A 75 -20.94 -1.67 4.76
C LEU A 75 -22.01 -1.44 5.82
N LYS A 76 -21.59 -1.09 7.04
CA LYS A 76 -22.52 -0.74 8.13
C LYS A 76 -23.40 0.47 7.76
N ALA A 77 -22.85 1.49 7.12
CA ALA A 77 -23.60 2.69 6.73
C ALA A 77 -24.69 2.38 5.68
N VAL A 78 -24.49 1.39 4.81
CA VAL A 78 -25.50 0.92 3.84
C VAL A 78 -26.37 -0.22 4.38
N GLY A 79 -26.25 -0.56 5.67
CA GLY A 79 -27.07 -1.60 6.31
C GLY A 79 -26.63 -3.03 6.02
N LYS A 80 -25.42 -3.24 5.55
CA LYS A 80 -24.85 -4.56 5.23
C LYS A 80 -23.86 -5.02 6.30
N GLU A 81 -23.99 -6.27 6.74
CA GLU A 81 -23.06 -6.86 7.70
C GLU A 81 -21.78 -7.39 7.02
N SER A 82 -20.65 -7.13 7.67
CA SER A 82 -19.36 -7.72 7.25
C SER A 82 -19.26 -9.16 7.73
N LYS A 83 -19.07 -10.09 6.80
CA LYS A 83 -18.83 -11.51 7.11
C LYS A 83 -17.37 -11.87 6.87
N PHE A 84 -16.83 -12.70 7.76
CA PHE A 84 -15.45 -13.18 7.66
C PHE A 84 -15.42 -14.69 7.86
N GLU A 85 -14.56 -15.35 7.09
CA GLU A 85 -14.27 -16.76 7.23
C GLU A 85 -12.75 -16.96 7.20
N ASN A 86 -12.22 -17.63 8.22
CA ASN A 86 -10.77 -17.80 8.41
C ASN A 86 -9.97 -16.48 8.35
N GLY A 87 -10.55 -15.38 8.84
CA GLY A 87 -9.92 -14.05 8.82
C GLY A 87 -10.00 -13.33 7.46
N MET A 88 -10.58 -13.96 6.44
CA MET A 88 -10.80 -13.39 5.11
C MET A 88 -12.25 -12.90 4.97
N ARG A 89 -12.42 -11.77 4.28
CA ARG A 89 -13.75 -11.21 4.06
C ARG A 89 -14.51 -12.03 3.02
N VAL A 90 -15.72 -12.46 3.36
CA VAL A 90 -16.67 -12.96 2.36
C VAL A 90 -17.18 -11.76 1.55
N THR A 91 -16.94 -11.78 0.25
CA THR A 91 -17.11 -10.64 -0.65
C THR A 91 -18.04 -11.00 -1.79
N ASP A 92 -19.34 -10.77 -1.62
CA ASP A 92 -20.35 -10.94 -2.67
C ASP A 92 -20.34 -9.77 -3.68
N ASP A 93 -21.22 -9.81 -4.69
CA ASP A 93 -21.31 -8.83 -5.78
C ASP A 93 -21.43 -7.38 -5.25
N GLU A 94 -22.35 -7.12 -4.32
CA GLU A 94 -22.54 -5.79 -3.75
C GLU A 94 -21.35 -5.37 -2.87
N THR A 95 -20.73 -6.34 -2.19
CA THR A 95 -19.57 -6.07 -1.33
C THR A 95 -18.35 -5.69 -2.14
N ILE A 96 -18.12 -6.32 -3.30
CA ILE A 96 -16.93 -5.99 -4.12
C ILE A 96 -17.01 -4.57 -4.68
N ASP A 97 -18.21 -4.11 -5.08
CA ASP A 97 -18.42 -2.73 -5.53
C ASP A 97 -18.09 -1.73 -4.41
N ILE A 98 -18.57 -2.00 -3.19
CA ILE A 98 -18.26 -1.17 -2.03
C ILE A 98 -16.76 -1.20 -1.71
N VAL A 99 -16.13 -2.36 -1.77
CA VAL A 99 -14.68 -2.52 -1.56
C VAL A 99 -13.89 -1.68 -2.57
N GLN A 100 -14.24 -1.76 -3.85
CA GLN A 100 -13.59 -0.98 -4.90
C GLN A 100 -13.75 0.53 -4.65
N MET A 101 -14.98 1.00 -4.41
CA MET A 101 -15.25 2.42 -4.10
C MET A 101 -14.46 2.92 -2.89
N VAL A 102 -14.43 2.12 -1.82
CA VAL A 102 -13.74 2.51 -0.58
C VAL A 102 -12.24 2.48 -0.75
N LEU A 103 -11.67 1.41 -1.29
CA LEU A 103 -10.22 1.26 -1.40
C LEU A 103 -9.64 2.20 -2.45
N ALA A 104 -10.12 2.13 -3.69
CA ALA A 104 -9.56 2.93 -4.80
C ALA A 104 -9.97 4.41 -4.74
N GLY A 105 -11.17 4.69 -4.25
CA GLY A 105 -11.69 6.06 -4.13
C GLY A 105 -11.29 6.74 -2.82
N LYS A 106 -11.89 6.30 -1.71
CA LYS A 106 -11.77 7.01 -0.42
C LYS A 106 -10.42 6.85 0.24
N VAL A 107 -10.00 5.60 0.52
CA VAL A 107 -8.77 5.33 1.28
C VAL A 107 -7.55 5.77 0.50
N ASN A 108 -7.45 5.35 -0.75
CA ASN A 108 -6.33 5.68 -1.62
C ASN A 108 -6.13 7.21 -1.74
N LYS A 109 -7.18 7.97 -2.04
CA LYS A 109 -7.07 9.42 -2.21
C LYS A 109 -6.80 10.17 -0.91
N ASN A 110 -7.29 9.66 0.23
CA ASN A 110 -6.94 10.20 1.53
C ASN A 110 -5.45 10.00 1.84
N LEU A 111 -4.87 8.84 1.48
CA LEU A 111 -3.44 8.58 1.66
C LEU A 111 -2.58 9.44 0.74
N VAL A 112 -3.00 9.64 -0.52
CA VAL A 112 -2.34 10.59 -1.44
C VAL A 112 -2.31 11.99 -0.83
N GLN A 113 -3.46 12.51 -0.39
CA GLN A 113 -3.53 13.82 0.24
C GLN A 113 -2.67 13.93 1.49
N LEU A 114 -2.64 12.86 2.30
CA LEU A 114 -1.82 12.83 3.50
C LEU A 114 -0.32 12.81 3.16
N MET A 115 0.09 12.06 2.15
CA MET A 115 1.48 12.02 1.67
C MET A 115 1.93 13.41 1.18
N GLU A 116 1.10 14.11 0.42
CA GLU A 116 1.36 15.49 -0.04
C GLU A 116 1.56 16.46 1.13
N LYS A 117 0.76 16.33 2.20
CA LYS A 117 0.93 17.14 3.43
C LYS A 117 2.28 16.91 4.12
N HIS A 118 2.89 15.75 3.93
CA HIS A 118 4.21 15.40 4.46
C HIS A 118 5.35 15.66 3.46
N GLY A 119 5.07 16.36 2.34
CA GLY A 119 6.07 16.75 1.34
C GLY A 119 6.44 15.67 0.33
N GLY A 120 5.75 14.52 0.33
CA GLY A 120 5.92 13.49 -0.67
C GLY A 120 4.98 13.74 -1.85
N LYS A 121 5.51 13.73 -3.08
CA LYS A 121 4.68 13.76 -4.29
C LYS A 121 4.12 12.38 -4.55
N ALA A 122 2.80 12.20 -4.55
CA ALA A 122 2.17 10.88 -4.65
C ALA A 122 1.11 10.79 -5.75
N ILE A 123 0.98 9.59 -6.34
CA ILE A 123 -0.11 9.23 -7.25
C ILE A 123 -0.79 7.98 -6.73
N GLY A 124 -2.11 8.03 -6.63
CA GLY A 124 -2.92 6.89 -6.21
C GLY A 124 -3.34 6.04 -7.40
N LEU A 125 -3.04 4.76 -7.31
CA LEU A 125 -3.35 3.70 -8.27
C LEU A 125 -4.14 2.57 -7.57
N CYS A 126 -4.74 1.71 -8.37
CA CYS A 126 -5.23 0.41 -7.94
C CYS A 126 -4.78 -0.67 -8.94
N GLY A 127 -4.92 -1.93 -8.60
CA GLY A 127 -4.47 -3.01 -9.47
C GLY A 127 -5.17 -3.08 -10.83
N LEU A 128 -6.31 -2.39 -11.00
CA LEU A 128 -7.04 -2.29 -12.26
C LEU A 128 -6.32 -1.38 -13.28
N ASP A 129 -5.56 -0.39 -12.80
CA ASP A 129 -4.89 0.60 -13.64
C ASP A 129 -3.80 -0.10 -14.48
N GLY A 130 -3.95 -0.05 -15.82
CA GLY A 130 -3.01 -0.68 -16.75
C GLY A 130 -2.90 -2.20 -16.58
N ASN A 131 -3.93 -2.86 -16.06
CA ASN A 131 -3.91 -4.29 -15.70
C ASN A 131 -2.69 -4.63 -14.81
N MET A 132 -2.41 -3.76 -13.85
CA MET A 132 -1.22 -3.88 -13.00
C MET A 132 -1.26 -5.14 -12.14
N LEU A 133 -2.44 -5.56 -11.67
CA LEU A 133 -2.63 -6.78 -10.90
C LEU A 133 -3.71 -7.64 -11.55
N MET A 134 -3.32 -8.84 -12.00
CA MET A 134 -4.24 -9.84 -12.51
C MET A 134 -4.44 -10.94 -11.48
N ALA A 135 -5.70 -11.27 -11.21
CA ALA A 135 -6.08 -12.25 -10.18
C ALA A 135 -6.98 -13.36 -10.75
N GLU A 136 -6.92 -14.50 -10.10
CA GLU A 136 -7.93 -15.57 -10.22
C GLU A 136 -8.71 -15.66 -8.92
N LYS A 137 -9.97 -16.13 -9.01
CA LYS A 137 -10.79 -16.39 -7.82
C LYS A 137 -10.04 -17.32 -6.87
N LEU A 138 -9.92 -16.93 -5.62
CA LEU A 138 -9.30 -17.75 -4.59
C LEU A 138 -10.17 -18.97 -4.29
N VAL A 139 -9.64 -20.16 -4.53
CA VAL A 139 -10.31 -21.43 -4.22
C VAL A 139 -9.91 -21.87 -2.80
N THR A 140 -10.90 -21.92 -1.92
CA THR A 140 -10.74 -22.41 -0.54
C THR A 140 -11.86 -23.39 -0.20
N SER A 141 -11.85 -23.96 1.02
CA SER A 141 -12.93 -24.83 1.52
C SER A 141 -14.29 -24.11 1.60
N ALA A 142 -14.27 -22.78 1.67
CA ALA A 142 -15.44 -21.93 1.68
C ALA A 142 -15.47 -21.02 0.44
N ASP A 143 -16.65 -20.70 -0.05
CA ASP A 143 -16.79 -19.70 -1.11
C ASP A 143 -16.70 -18.29 -0.51
N LEU A 144 -15.59 -17.63 -0.78
CA LEU A 144 -15.34 -16.26 -0.34
C LEU A 144 -15.86 -15.20 -1.32
N GLY A 145 -16.48 -15.61 -2.44
CA GLY A 145 -16.94 -14.70 -3.49
C GLY A 145 -15.79 -14.06 -4.26
N TYR A 146 -15.78 -12.74 -4.37
CA TYR A 146 -14.80 -11.95 -5.14
C TYR A 146 -13.51 -11.68 -4.35
N VAL A 147 -12.93 -12.73 -3.82
CA VAL A 147 -11.59 -12.73 -3.24
C VAL A 147 -10.64 -13.41 -4.22
N GLY A 148 -9.53 -12.75 -4.55
CA GLY A 148 -8.61 -13.20 -5.58
C GLY A 148 -7.18 -13.40 -5.09
N GLU A 149 -6.50 -14.35 -5.72
CA GLU A 149 -5.07 -14.57 -5.64
C GLU A 149 -4.40 -13.94 -6.85
N ILE A 150 -3.38 -13.09 -6.62
CA ILE A 150 -2.64 -12.46 -7.71
C ILE A 150 -1.80 -13.51 -8.43
N LYS A 151 -1.99 -13.59 -9.75
CA LYS A 151 -1.24 -14.50 -10.63
C LYS A 151 -0.21 -13.77 -11.47
N GLU A 152 -0.49 -12.53 -11.86
CA GLU A 152 0.39 -11.74 -12.71
C GLU A 152 0.45 -10.30 -12.20
N VAL A 153 1.64 -9.71 -12.29
CA VAL A 153 1.89 -8.30 -11.95
C VAL A 153 2.55 -7.63 -13.13
N ASN A 154 1.91 -6.58 -13.67
CA ASN A 154 2.51 -5.67 -14.64
C ASN A 154 3.15 -4.49 -13.89
N PRO A 155 4.49 -4.39 -13.82
CA PRO A 155 5.17 -3.34 -13.09
C PRO A 155 5.25 -2.01 -13.86
N GLU A 156 4.91 -1.99 -15.16
CA GLU A 156 5.10 -0.81 -16.02
C GLU A 156 4.42 0.46 -15.49
N PRO A 157 3.13 0.43 -15.05
CA PRO A 157 2.48 1.62 -14.49
C PRO A 157 3.21 2.17 -13.25
N LEU A 158 3.72 1.27 -12.38
CA LEU A 158 4.48 1.65 -11.19
C LEU A 158 5.82 2.29 -11.56
N GLN A 159 6.55 1.69 -12.50
CA GLN A 159 7.85 2.21 -12.97
C GLN A 159 7.69 3.59 -13.60
N ASN A 160 6.65 3.81 -14.39
CA ASN A 160 6.35 5.10 -14.99
C ASN A 160 6.09 6.18 -13.93
N VAL A 161 5.34 5.86 -12.87
CA VAL A 161 5.08 6.78 -11.76
C VAL A 161 6.37 7.08 -10.98
N ILE A 162 7.17 6.05 -10.67
CA ILE A 162 8.44 6.19 -9.94
C ILE A 162 9.45 7.02 -10.74
N ASN A 163 9.60 6.76 -12.05
CA ASN A 163 10.53 7.46 -12.93
C ASN A 163 10.21 8.95 -13.08
N ASN A 164 8.92 9.30 -12.95
CA ASN A 164 8.47 10.70 -12.93
C ASN A 164 8.56 11.36 -11.54
N GLY A 165 9.19 10.70 -10.57
CA GLY A 165 9.48 11.27 -9.26
C GLY A 165 8.35 11.18 -8.24
N TYR A 166 7.27 10.44 -8.55
CA TYR A 166 6.14 10.24 -7.65
C TYR A 166 6.27 8.98 -6.81
N ILE A 167 5.55 8.95 -5.70
CA ILE A 167 5.37 7.79 -4.82
C ILE A 167 4.05 7.14 -5.22
N PRO A 168 4.04 5.92 -5.83
CA PRO A 168 2.80 5.21 -6.11
C PRO A 168 2.17 4.69 -4.82
N ILE A 169 0.87 4.98 -4.65
CA ILE A 169 0.03 4.48 -3.54
C ILE A 169 -1.00 3.55 -4.15
N VAL A 170 -0.91 2.24 -3.88
CA VAL A 170 -1.64 1.19 -4.57
C VAL A 170 -2.70 0.58 -3.67
N ALA A 171 -3.96 0.64 -4.11
CA ALA A 171 -5.06 -0.08 -3.49
C ALA A 171 -5.09 -1.55 -3.96
N THR A 172 -5.39 -2.47 -3.05
CA THR A 172 -5.36 -3.92 -3.27
C THR A 172 -6.64 -4.46 -3.92
N VAL A 173 -6.99 -3.89 -5.07
CA VAL A 173 -8.08 -4.35 -5.93
C VAL A 173 -7.47 -4.77 -7.26
N ALA A 174 -7.85 -5.91 -7.81
CA ALA A 174 -7.24 -6.50 -8.98
C ALA A 174 -8.27 -6.85 -10.07
N SER A 175 -7.83 -6.90 -11.33
CA SER A 175 -8.62 -7.39 -12.46
C SER A 175 -8.60 -8.92 -12.50
N GLY A 176 -9.75 -9.54 -12.75
CA GLY A 176 -9.83 -10.96 -13.07
C GLY A 176 -9.73 -11.20 -14.57
N TYR A 177 -9.22 -12.38 -14.96
CA TYR A 177 -9.23 -12.82 -16.36
C TYR A 177 -10.65 -13.04 -16.90
N ASP A 178 -11.61 -13.19 -16.01
CA ASP A 178 -13.05 -13.33 -16.29
C ASP A 178 -13.78 -11.98 -16.42
N GLY A 179 -13.05 -10.87 -16.30
CA GLY A 179 -13.59 -9.51 -16.38
C GLY A 179 -14.17 -8.99 -15.06
N ASN A 180 -14.14 -9.79 -14.00
CA ASN A 180 -14.58 -9.36 -12.68
C ASN A 180 -13.48 -8.61 -11.91
N VAL A 181 -13.89 -7.91 -10.86
CA VAL A 181 -12.98 -7.26 -9.91
C VAL A 181 -12.82 -8.15 -8.69
N TYR A 182 -11.60 -8.27 -8.21
CA TYR A 182 -11.27 -9.07 -7.04
C TYR A 182 -10.60 -8.26 -5.94
N LEU A 183 -11.04 -8.49 -4.70
CA LEU A 183 -10.27 -8.05 -3.55
C LEU A 183 -9.03 -8.94 -3.43
N SER A 184 -7.88 -8.38 -3.65
CA SER A 184 -6.62 -9.09 -3.44
C SER A 184 -6.27 -9.10 -1.96
N LEU A 185 -6.17 -10.29 -1.40
CA LEU A 185 -5.57 -10.49 -0.10
C LEU A 185 -4.05 -10.52 -0.29
N ILE A 186 -3.39 -9.40 -0.09
CA ILE A 186 -1.94 -9.41 0.16
C ILE A 186 -1.80 -10.16 1.49
N HIS A 187 -1.36 -11.42 1.42
CA HIS A 187 -1.36 -12.38 2.52
C HIS A 187 -1.02 -11.76 3.86
N ILE A 188 -2.00 -11.81 4.76
CA ILE A 188 -1.87 -11.33 6.14
C ILE A 188 -0.91 -12.22 6.94
N SER A 189 -0.51 -13.37 6.40
CA SER A 189 0.13 -14.45 7.16
C SER A 189 1.58 -14.77 6.78
N GLU A 190 2.25 -14.04 5.88
CA GLU A 190 3.67 -14.28 5.64
C GLU A 190 4.55 -13.16 6.19
N PRO A 191 5.57 -13.50 7.02
CA PRO A 191 6.60 -12.56 7.38
C PRO A 191 7.40 -12.19 6.12
N THR A 192 7.28 -10.95 5.69
CA THR A 192 8.17 -10.23 4.77
C THR A 192 8.89 -11.09 3.72
N ARG A 193 8.19 -11.49 2.66
CA ARG A 193 8.85 -11.87 1.43
C ARG A 193 9.26 -10.59 0.70
N ARG A 194 10.58 -10.36 0.57
CA ARG A 194 11.12 -9.34 -0.33
C ARG A 194 10.65 -9.67 -1.75
N VAL A 195 9.69 -8.93 -2.28
CA VAL A 195 9.45 -8.88 -3.71
C VAL A 195 10.37 -7.80 -4.24
N VAL A 196 11.49 -8.22 -4.81
CA VAL A 196 12.35 -7.34 -5.62
C VAL A 196 11.67 -7.27 -6.99
N ILE A 197 11.14 -6.12 -7.32
CA ILE A 197 10.70 -5.81 -8.69
C ILE A 197 11.99 -5.40 -9.43
N SER A 198 12.53 -6.33 -10.20
CA SER A 198 13.68 -6.09 -11.07
C SER A 198 13.22 -5.50 -12.41
#